data_4952d5cb5739806dc1f4f0b85cfe7a33
#
_entry.id   4952d5cb5739806dc1f4f0b85cfe7a33
#
_cell.length_a   1.000
_cell.length_b   1.000
_cell.length_c   1.000
_cell.angle_alpha   90.00
_cell.angle_beta   90.00
_cell.angle_gamma   90.00
#
_symmetry.space_group_name_H-M   'P 1'
#
loop_
_entity.id
_entity.type
_entity.pdbx_description
1 polymer ?
#
loop_
_entity_poly.entity_id
_entity_poly.type
_entity_poly.pdbx_seq_one_letter_code
_entity_poly.pdbx_strand_id
1 'polypeptide(L)'
;MFHWEKVGRGFLGAIGEYPVYAEQGNNVLRVRRGATPRPARETRALPRIVAEYFALDHPLAAICASFPDDPIMTAAQNFCGGLRIIRQPKWECLATFICSSMKQVAHIRQISRALRERFGVARSLLRVRPAVDNYVVHVFPSARRLANSSQNELRECGLGYRAKNLLATARLVSSGEADLEAWSALSDLDLQAKLCELPGVGAKVANCVMLFAYERLRAFPIDVWIERVLRQQYFPRARKLNSQRLRKFCESHFGEHGGYAQQYLFHYARTALRKSGGSKVSSTPLRSARNNKRNDGRMGGNKSISRSKRKNKSKSRSENGTTSAAQVVSAPGLR
;
A
#
# COMPACT_ATOMS: atom_id res chain seq x y z
N MET A 1 -6.50 -1.04 -4.64
CA MET A 1 -5.49 -1.30 -3.62
C MET A 1 -5.52 -2.74 -3.17
N PHE A 2 -5.05 -3.07 -1.96
CA PHE A 2 -4.79 -4.47 -1.59
C PHE A 2 -6.04 -5.35 -1.47
N HIS A 3 -7.24 -4.80 -1.33
CA HIS A 3 -8.48 -5.54 -1.14
C HIS A 3 -9.42 -5.59 -2.36
N TRP A 4 -9.11 -4.86 -3.42
CA TRP A 4 -9.91 -4.91 -4.64
C TRP A 4 -9.63 -6.17 -5.45
N GLU A 5 -10.67 -6.92 -5.77
CA GLU A 5 -10.60 -8.16 -6.55
C GLU A 5 -11.19 -7.94 -7.94
N LYS A 6 -10.50 -8.45 -8.96
CA LYS A 6 -11.00 -8.38 -10.34
C LYS A 6 -12.14 -9.38 -10.52
N VAL A 7 -13.31 -8.89 -10.92
CA VAL A 7 -14.49 -9.68 -11.21
C VAL A 7 -15.00 -9.28 -12.59
N GLY A 8 -14.84 -10.18 -13.55
CA GLY A 8 -15.17 -9.90 -14.94
C GLY A 8 -14.46 -8.68 -15.50
N ARG A 9 -15.21 -7.65 -15.93
CA ARG A 9 -14.67 -6.41 -16.52
C ARG A 9 -14.33 -5.35 -15.47
N GLY A 10 -14.77 -5.52 -14.22
CA GLY A 10 -14.59 -4.55 -13.16
C GLY A 10 -13.87 -5.09 -11.94
N PHE A 11 -13.97 -4.37 -10.85
CA PHE A 11 -13.35 -4.66 -9.57
C PHE A 11 -14.38 -4.61 -8.44
N LEU A 12 -14.32 -5.60 -7.57
CA LEU A 12 -15.13 -5.73 -6.37
C LEU A 12 -14.30 -5.36 -5.15
N GLY A 13 -14.86 -4.56 -4.24
CA GLY A 13 -14.19 -4.17 -3.00
C GLY A 13 -15.14 -3.49 -2.04
N ALA A 14 -14.57 -2.80 -1.04
CA ALA A 14 -15.33 -1.98 -0.10
C ALA A 14 -14.72 -0.58 0.03
N ILE A 15 -15.55 0.43 0.19
CA ILE A 15 -15.17 1.79 0.57
C ILE A 15 -15.79 2.04 1.93
N GLY A 16 -14.97 1.99 3.00
CA GLY A 16 -15.49 1.96 4.35
C GLY A 16 -16.46 0.79 4.55
N GLU A 17 -17.71 1.08 4.92
CA GLU A 17 -18.78 0.10 5.14
C GLU A 17 -19.55 -0.30 3.86
N TYR A 18 -19.23 0.32 2.72
CA TYR A 18 -19.98 0.13 1.49
C TYR A 18 -19.33 -0.91 0.58
N PRO A 19 -19.97 -2.05 0.28
CA PRO A 19 -19.53 -2.95 -0.77
C PRO A 19 -19.78 -2.28 -2.12
N VAL A 20 -18.78 -2.29 -2.97
CA VAL A 20 -18.77 -1.57 -4.25
C VAL A 20 -18.22 -2.46 -5.34
N TYR A 21 -18.91 -2.49 -6.48
CA TYR A 21 -18.37 -2.95 -7.75
C TYR A 21 -18.15 -1.76 -8.66
N ALA A 22 -16.93 -1.59 -9.14
CA ALA A 22 -16.54 -0.51 -10.03
C ALA A 22 -16.05 -1.07 -11.37
N GLU A 23 -16.60 -0.56 -12.47
CA GLU A 23 -16.20 -0.90 -13.84
C GLU A 23 -15.92 0.37 -14.61
N GLN A 24 -14.80 0.43 -15.30
CA GLN A 24 -14.45 1.54 -16.18
C GLN A 24 -14.67 1.16 -17.65
N GLY A 25 -15.31 2.04 -18.38
CA GLY A 25 -15.47 1.93 -19.83
C GLY A 25 -15.77 3.31 -20.44
N ASN A 26 -15.13 3.62 -21.55
CA ASN A 26 -15.34 4.85 -22.33
C ASN A 26 -15.37 6.14 -21.48
N ASN A 27 -14.33 6.38 -20.68
CA ASN A 27 -14.19 7.52 -19.75
C ASN A 27 -15.26 7.60 -18.65
N VAL A 28 -16.08 6.57 -18.46
CA VAL A 28 -17.12 6.51 -17.45
C VAL A 28 -16.78 5.45 -16.42
N LEU A 29 -16.75 5.84 -15.15
CA LEU A 29 -16.68 4.91 -14.02
C LEU A 29 -18.11 4.54 -13.62
N ARG A 30 -18.52 3.31 -13.92
CA ARG A 30 -19.81 2.77 -13.49
C ARG A 30 -19.63 2.08 -12.13
N VAL A 31 -20.46 2.47 -11.18
CA VAL A 31 -20.39 1.93 -9.81
C VAL A 31 -21.73 1.31 -9.45
N ARG A 32 -21.68 0.11 -8.88
CA ARG A 32 -22.83 -0.58 -8.31
C ARG A 32 -22.57 -0.82 -6.82
N ARG A 33 -23.61 -0.73 -6.01
CA ARG A 33 -23.57 -1.01 -4.58
C ARG A 33 -24.45 -2.20 -4.19
N GLY A 34 -24.24 -2.72 -2.98
CA GLY A 34 -25.11 -3.70 -2.37
C GLY A 34 -26.49 -3.14 -2.05
N ALA A 35 -27.51 -3.99 -2.14
CA ALA A 35 -28.86 -3.67 -1.74
C ALA A 35 -29.04 -3.81 -0.22
N THR A 36 -28.42 -2.96 0.56
CA THR A 36 -28.82 -2.81 1.96
C THR A 36 -29.93 -1.77 2.00
N PRO A 37 -31.11 -2.05 2.60
CA PRO A 37 -32.15 -1.05 2.79
C PRO A 37 -31.61 0.06 3.70
N ARG A 38 -31.41 1.25 3.16
CA ARG A 38 -30.96 2.42 3.91
C ARG A 38 -31.76 3.65 3.49
N PRO A 39 -31.94 4.63 4.38
CA PRO A 39 -32.75 5.81 4.08
C PRO A 39 -32.24 6.56 2.85
N ALA A 40 -33.12 7.19 2.12
CA ALA A 40 -32.87 7.88 0.83
C ALA A 40 -31.70 8.89 0.87
N ARG A 41 -31.40 9.47 2.02
CA ARG A 41 -30.25 10.37 2.23
C ARG A 41 -28.90 9.68 1.97
N GLU A 42 -28.74 8.43 2.37
CA GLU A 42 -27.47 7.67 2.16
C GLU A 42 -27.30 7.25 0.67
N THR A 43 -28.39 7.11 -0.05
CA THR A 43 -28.36 6.77 -1.48
C THR A 43 -27.75 7.89 -2.34
N ARG A 44 -27.98 9.14 -1.96
CA ARG A 44 -27.42 10.32 -2.62
C ARG A 44 -25.94 10.55 -2.26
N ALA A 45 -25.48 10.03 -1.13
CA ALA A 45 -24.09 10.20 -0.68
C ALA A 45 -23.10 9.27 -1.42
N LEU A 46 -23.55 8.13 -1.95
CA LEU A 46 -22.64 7.13 -2.54
C LEU A 46 -21.84 7.65 -3.75
N PRO A 47 -22.42 8.37 -4.73
CA PRO A 47 -21.63 8.92 -5.83
C PRO A 47 -20.51 9.84 -5.34
N ARG A 48 -20.79 10.63 -4.30
CA ARG A 48 -19.79 11.50 -3.66
C ARG A 48 -18.70 10.70 -2.98
N ILE A 49 -19.05 9.71 -2.16
CA ILE A 49 -18.09 8.81 -1.46
C ILE A 49 -17.17 8.12 -2.48
N VAL A 50 -17.72 7.66 -3.59
CA VAL A 50 -16.95 7.02 -4.67
C VAL A 50 -16.04 8.01 -5.36
N ALA A 51 -16.53 9.20 -5.71
CA ALA A 51 -15.74 10.24 -6.33
C ALA A 51 -14.58 10.69 -5.43
N GLU A 52 -14.86 10.88 -4.15
CA GLU A 52 -13.87 11.19 -3.13
C GLU A 52 -12.82 10.07 -3.00
N TYR A 53 -13.27 8.82 -2.88
CA TYR A 53 -12.35 7.68 -2.74
C TYR A 53 -11.40 7.53 -3.93
N PHE A 54 -11.89 7.70 -5.15
CA PHE A 54 -11.06 7.62 -6.37
C PHE A 54 -10.38 8.94 -6.72
N ALA A 55 -10.50 9.97 -5.88
CA ALA A 55 -9.95 11.32 -6.08
C ALA A 55 -10.31 11.89 -7.48
N LEU A 56 -11.58 11.77 -7.88
CA LEU A 56 -12.03 12.23 -9.20
C LEU A 56 -12.08 13.76 -9.30
N ASP A 57 -12.13 14.45 -8.17
CA ASP A 57 -12.07 15.89 -7.99
C ASP A 57 -10.66 16.48 -8.13
N HIS A 58 -9.60 15.65 -8.04
CA HIS A 58 -8.24 16.15 -8.22
C HIS A 58 -8.01 16.68 -9.64
N PRO A 59 -7.43 17.87 -9.81
CA PRO A 59 -7.10 18.47 -11.11
C PRO A 59 -5.88 17.77 -11.72
N LEU A 60 -6.06 16.54 -12.21
CA LEU A 60 -4.98 15.65 -12.59
C LEU A 60 -4.04 16.24 -13.64
N ALA A 61 -4.59 17.03 -14.59
CA ALA A 61 -3.79 17.68 -15.63
C ALA A 61 -2.80 18.70 -15.01
N ALA A 62 -3.27 19.52 -14.07
CA ALA A 62 -2.40 20.48 -13.36
C ALA A 62 -1.38 19.78 -12.48
N ILE A 63 -1.79 18.70 -11.80
CA ILE A 63 -0.88 17.87 -11.00
C ILE A 63 0.23 17.28 -11.89
N CYS A 64 -0.12 16.69 -13.02
CA CYS A 64 0.88 16.12 -13.93
C CYS A 64 1.79 17.19 -14.56
N ALA A 65 1.26 18.39 -14.82
CA ALA A 65 2.05 19.52 -15.34
C ALA A 65 3.08 20.05 -14.32
N SER A 66 2.87 19.80 -13.02
CA SER A 66 3.84 20.19 -11.96
C SER A 66 4.98 19.19 -11.74
N PHE A 67 4.99 18.08 -12.44
CA PHE A 67 6.07 17.09 -12.31
C PHE A 67 7.38 17.61 -12.90
N PRO A 68 8.53 17.14 -12.39
CA PRO A 68 9.82 17.51 -12.98
C PRO A 68 9.90 17.15 -14.46
N ASP A 69 10.50 18.04 -15.24
CA ASP A 69 10.80 17.79 -16.65
C ASP A 69 12.12 17.01 -16.76
N ASP A 70 12.01 15.71 -16.56
CA ASP A 70 13.14 14.78 -16.73
C ASP A 70 12.70 13.50 -17.48
N PRO A 71 13.65 12.79 -18.13
CA PRO A 71 13.31 11.65 -18.98
C PRO A 71 12.58 10.51 -18.28
N ILE A 72 12.90 10.23 -17.02
CA ILE A 72 12.27 9.12 -16.29
C ILE A 72 10.86 9.49 -15.85
N MET A 73 10.64 10.74 -15.45
CA MET A 73 9.31 11.22 -15.08
C MET A 73 8.39 11.31 -16.29
N THR A 74 8.90 11.81 -17.43
CA THR A 74 8.16 11.82 -18.70
C THR A 74 7.78 10.40 -19.14
N ALA A 75 8.70 9.44 -19.05
CA ALA A 75 8.40 8.04 -19.35
C ALA A 75 7.34 7.44 -18.40
N ALA A 76 7.40 7.78 -17.10
CA ALA A 76 6.41 7.35 -16.13
C ALA A 76 5.03 7.97 -16.39
N GLN A 77 4.96 9.24 -16.76
CA GLN A 77 3.71 9.91 -17.14
C GLN A 77 3.06 9.26 -18.36
N ASN A 78 3.83 9.03 -19.41
CA ASN A 78 3.34 8.39 -20.64
C ASN A 78 2.82 6.97 -20.38
N PHE A 79 3.50 6.22 -19.48
CA PHE A 79 3.11 4.86 -19.11
C PHE A 79 1.88 4.82 -18.20
N CYS A 80 1.75 5.77 -17.28
CA CYS A 80 0.74 5.77 -16.21
C CYS A 80 -0.41 6.75 -16.47
N GLY A 81 -0.66 7.18 -17.71
CA GLY A 81 -1.67 8.19 -18.04
C GLY A 81 -3.00 7.96 -17.31
N GLY A 82 -3.46 8.99 -16.59
CA GLY A 82 -4.71 8.95 -15.83
C GLY A 82 -4.64 8.27 -14.46
N LEU A 83 -3.46 7.87 -13.98
CA LEU A 83 -3.31 7.29 -12.64
C LEU A 83 -3.72 8.30 -11.56
N ARG A 84 -4.61 7.88 -10.66
CA ARG A 84 -5.08 8.66 -9.51
C ARG A 84 -4.70 7.97 -8.20
N ILE A 85 -4.38 8.78 -7.18
CA ILE A 85 -4.17 8.31 -5.81
C ILE A 85 -5.53 8.19 -5.13
N ILE A 86 -5.85 6.99 -4.62
CA ILE A 86 -7.10 6.79 -3.89
C ILE A 86 -6.99 7.34 -2.46
N ARG A 87 -8.13 7.85 -1.94
CA ARG A 87 -8.28 8.26 -0.54
C ARG A 87 -8.81 7.09 0.28
N GLN A 88 -7.99 6.57 1.18
CA GLN A 88 -8.40 5.45 2.03
C GLN A 88 -8.92 5.96 3.38
N PRO A 89 -9.88 5.25 4.01
CA PRO A 89 -10.21 5.49 5.40
C PRO A 89 -8.95 5.41 6.28
N LYS A 90 -8.76 6.37 7.18
CA LYS A 90 -7.52 6.57 7.93
C LYS A 90 -7.07 5.32 8.70
N TRP A 91 -7.99 4.70 9.45
CA TRP A 91 -7.68 3.48 10.18
C TRP A 91 -7.30 2.31 9.26
N GLU A 92 -8.08 2.07 8.20
CA GLU A 92 -7.78 1.00 7.26
C GLU A 92 -6.41 1.19 6.57
N CYS A 93 -6.12 2.42 6.18
CA CYS A 93 -4.85 2.80 5.58
C CYS A 93 -3.69 2.52 6.55
N LEU A 94 -3.75 3.04 7.77
CA LEU A 94 -2.74 2.86 8.81
C LEU A 94 -2.50 1.38 9.11
N ALA A 95 -3.56 0.63 9.41
CA ALA A 95 -3.48 -0.79 9.73
C ALA A 95 -2.87 -1.60 8.58
N THR A 96 -3.28 -1.33 7.35
CA THR A 96 -2.76 -2.02 6.16
C THR A 96 -1.28 -1.72 5.93
N PHE A 97 -0.84 -0.48 6.14
CA PHE A 97 0.57 -0.12 5.98
C PHE A 97 1.46 -0.63 7.12
N ILE A 98 0.97 -0.76 8.34
CA ILE A 98 1.66 -1.51 9.42
C ILE A 98 1.91 -2.95 8.98
N CYS A 99 0.90 -3.61 8.39
CA CYS A 99 1.03 -4.97 7.86
C CYS A 99 2.02 -5.08 6.69
N SER A 100 2.27 -3.99 5.96
CA SER A 100 3.05 -3.99 4.73
C SER A 100 4.57 -4.05 4.93
N SER A 101 5.08 -3.78 6.13
CA SER A 101 6.52 -3.71 6.41
C SER A 101 7.24 -5.00 5.98
N MET A 102 8.28 -4.88 5.12
CA MET A 102 9.08 -5.99 4.59
C MET A 102 8.27 -7.13 3.92
N LYS A 103 7.12 -6.81 3.33
CA LYS A 103 6.28 -7.78 2.61
C LYS A 103 6.14 -7.40 1.15
N GLN A 104 5.99 -8.42 0.31
CA GLN A 104 5.60 -8.24 -1.09
C GLN A 104 4.10 -7.94 -1.18
N VAL A 105 3.67 -7.25 -2.24
CA VAL A 105 2.28 -6.86 -2.46
C VAL A 105 1.32 -8.06 -2.39
N ALA A 106 1.71 -9.23 -2.91
CA ALA A 106 0.91 -10.44 -2.84
C ALA A 106 0.61 -10.86 -1.40
N HIS A 107 1.62 -10.86 -0.53
CA HIS A 107 1.45 -11.17 0.89
C HIS A 107 0.61 -10.13 1.63
N ILE A 108 0.76 -8.84 1.28
CA ILE A 108 -0.07 -7.78 1.87
C ILE A 108 -1.54 -7.98 1.52
N ARG A 109 -1.84 -8.39 0.28
CA ARG A 109 -3.19 -8.75 -0.15
C ARG A 109 -3.75 -9.92 0.64
N GLN A 110 -2.97 -10.99 0.83
CA GLN A 110 -3.36 -12.15 1.64
C GLN A 110 -3.68 -11.77 3.08
N ILE A 111 -2.80 -10.98 3.73
CA ILE A 111 -3.03 -10.49 5.09
C ILE A 111 -4.28 -9.63 5.17
N SER A 112 -4.46 -8.67 4.25
CA SER A 112 -5.64 -7.81 4.20
C SER A 112 -6.92 -8.62 4.03
N ARG A 113 -6.90 -9.65 3.18
CA ARG A 113 -8.02 -10.57 2.99
C ARG A 113 -8.32 -11.36 4.26
N ALA A 114 -7.32 -11.99 4.86
CA ALA A 114 -7.48 -12.78 6.08
C ALA A 114 -8.03 -11.93 7.26
N LEU A 115 -7.56 -10.69 7.42
CA LEU A 115 -8.09 -9.77 8.42
C LEU A 115 -9.57 -9.43 8.17
N ARG A 116 -9.94 -9.19 6.91
CA ARG A 116 -11.32 -8.90 6.52
C ARG A 116 -12.24 -10.10 6.73
N GLU A 117 -11.83 -11.29 6.28
CA GLU A 117 -12.63 -12.52 6.41
C GLU A 117 -12.83 -12.92 7.88
N ARG A 118 -11.81 -12.74 8.73
CA ARG A 118 -11.87 -13.18 10.13
C ARG A 118 -12.53 -12.15 11.06
N PHE A 119 -12.27 -10.88 10.85
CA PHE A 119 -12.66 -9.82 11.79
C PHE A 119 -13.62 -8.79 11.19
N GLY A 120 -13.73 -8.74 9.88
CA GLY A 120 -14.59 -7.81 9.17
C GLY A 120 -16.05 -8.23 9.17
N VAL A 121 -16.93 -7.27 8.87
CA VAL A 121 -18.35 -7.55 8.71
C VAL A 121 -18.64 -7.89 7.26
N ALA A 122 -19.35 -9.00 7.05
CA ALA A 122 -19.82 -9.40 5.72
C ALA A 122 -20.89 -8.41 5.21
N ARG A 123 -20.76 -8.00 3.96
CA ARG A 123 -21.71 -7.14 3.25
C ARG A 123 -22.04 -7.77 1.90
N SER A 124 -23.32 -7.92 1.59
CA SER A 124 -23.77 -8.50 0.32
C SER A 124 -23.86 -7.44 -0.77
N LEU A 125 -23.41 -7.78 -1.95
CA LEU A 125 -23.59 -7.00 -3.17
C LEU A 125 -24.49 -7.79 -4.12
N LEU A 126 -25.76 -7.37 -4.25
CA LEU A 126 -26.74 -8.04 -5.08
C LEU A 126 -26.61 -7.60 -6.54
N ARG A 127 -26.75 -8.54 -7.48
CA ARG A 127 -26.91 -8.32 -8.93
C ARG A 127 -25.79 -7.50 -9.59
N VAL A 128 -24.55 -7.95 -9.47
CA VAL A 128 -23.44 -7.36 -10.23
C VAL A 128 -23.52 -7.68 -11.72
N ARG A 129 -24.13 -8.83 -12.07
CA ARG A 129 -24.43 -9.27 -13.44
C ARG A 129 -25.76 -10.04 -13.49
N PRO A 130 -26.42 -10.13 -14.67
CA PRO A 130 -27.64 -10.91 -14.83
C PRO A 130 -27.51 -12.39 -14.45
N ALA A 131 -26.29 -12.95 -14.43
CA ALA A 131 -26.03 -14.38 -14.22
C ALA A 131 -25.34 -14.73 -12.90
N VAL A 132 -24.99 -13.77 -12.03
CA VAL A 132 -24.30 -14.04 -10.75
C VAL A 132 -24.97 -13.22 -9.66
N ASP A 133 -25.69 -13.90 -8.78
CA ASP A 133 -26.69 -13.26 -7.94
C ASP A 133 -26.16 -12.59 -6.67
N ASN A 134 -25.10 -13.09 -6.04
CA ASN A 134 -24.66 -12.53 -4.75
C ASN A 134 -23.15 -12.58 -4.56
N TYR A 135 -22.52 -11.43 -4.40
CA TYR A 135 -21.15 -11.33 -3.91
C TYR A 135 -21.14 -10.92 -2.44
N VAL A 136 -20.30 -11.55 -1.65
CA VAL A 136 -20.03 -11.15 -0.27
C VAL A 136 -18.68 -10.48 -0.21
N VAL A 137 -18.66 -9.26 0.34
CA VAL A 137 -17.44 -8.49 0.59
C VAL A 137 -17.32 -8.28 2.09
N HIS A 138 -16.16 -8.60 2.65
CA HIS A 138 -15.89 -8.29 4.04
C HIS A 138 -15.23 -6.91 4.14
N VAL A 139 -15.86 -5.98 4.86
CA VAL A 139 -15.30 -4.66 5.12
C VAL A 139 -14.12 -4.75 6.06
N PHE A 140 -13.25 -3.73 6.08
CA PHE A 140 -12.09 -3.76 6.97
C PHE A 140 -12.53 -3.67 8.44
N PRO A 141 -11.97 -4.49 9.36
CA PRO A 141 -12.36 -4.48 10.76
C PRO A 141 -12.04 -3.15 11.43
N SER A 142 -12.94 -2.68 12.29
CA SER A 142 -12.71 -1.47 13.09
C SER A 142 -11.52 -1.64 14.05
N ALA A 143 -10.94 -0.52 14.49
CA ALA A 143 -9.87 -0.52 15.49
C ALA A 143 -10.32 -1.24 16.78
N ARG A 144 -11.53 -0.99 17.24
CA ARG A 144 -12.13 -1.66 18.40
C ARG A 144 -12.21 -3.17 18.23
N ARG A 145 -12.58 -3.65 17.03
CA ARG A 145 -12.66 -5.09 16.75
C ARG A 145 -11.28 -5.75 16.84
N LEU A 146 -10.24 -5.11 16.29
CA LEU A 146 -8.87 -5.62 16.36
C LEU A 146 -8.26 -5.44 17.76
N ALA A 147 -8.57 -4.37 18.48
CA ALA A 147 -8.12 -4.14 19.87
C ALA A 147 -8.57 -5.25 20.83
N ASN A 148 -9.75 -5.83 20.57
CA ASN A 148 -10.34 -6.92 21.35
C ASN A 148 -9.91 -8.32 20.88
N SER A 149 -9.05 -8.43 19.87
CA SER A 149 -8.48 -9.71 19.44
C SER A 149 -7.21 -10.06 20.23
N SER A 150 -6.82 -11.31 20.16
CA SER A 150 -5.53 -11.76 20.66
C SER A 150 -4.42 -11.57 19.63
N GLN A 151 -3.18 -11.46 20.11
CA GLN A 151 -2.01 -11.41 19.24
C GLN A 151 -1.86 -12.69 18.40
N ASN A 152 -2.28 -13.84 18.91
CA ASN A 152 -2.21 -15.12 18.20
C ASN A 152 -3.18 -15.17 17.03
N GLU A 153 -4.42 -14.72 17.23
CA GLU A 153 -5.40 -14.62 16.13
C GLU A 153 -4.91 -13.72 15.00
N LEU A 154 -4.24 -12.62 15.33
CA LEU A 154 -3.63 -11.76 14.31
C LEU A 154 -2.44 -12.45 13.63
N ARG A 155 -1.63 -13.24 14.34
CA ARG A 155 -0.54 -14.03 13.74
C ARG A 155 -1.05 -15.04 12.72
N GLU A 156 -2.18 -15.69 12.97
CA GLU A 156 -2.84 -16.62 12.07
C GLU A 156 -3.27 -15.98 10.74
N CYS A 157 -3.54 -14.66 10.75
CA CYS A 157 -3.74 -13.88 9.51
C CYS A 157 -2.45 -13.59 8.73
N GLY A 158 -1.31 -14.17 9.10
CA GLY A 158 -0.04 -14.02 8.39
C GLY A 158 0.78 -12.79 8.77
N LEU A 159 0.42 -12.08 9.85
CA LEU A 159 1.13 -10.87 10.29
C LEU A 159 2.52 -11.16 10.86
N GLY A 160 2.74 -12.33 11.46
CA GLY A 160 3.98 -12.64 12.14
C GLY A 160 4.26 -11.66 13.29
N TYR A 161 5.50 -11.11 13.36
CA TYR A 161 5.88 -10.14 14.40
C TYR A 161 5.09 -8.82 14.37
N ARG A 162 4.43 -8.49 13.24
CA ARG A 162 3.62 -7.26 13.08
C ARG A 162 2.32 -7.30 13.86
N ALA A 163 1.87 -8.49 14.25
CA ALA A 163 0.67 -8.68 15.05
C ALA A 163 0.71 -7.87 16.36
N LYS A 164 1.87 -7.83 17.04
CA LYS A 164 2.08 -7.03 18.25
C LYS A 164 1.86 -5.54 17.98
N ASN A 165 2.44 -5.03 16.90
CA ASN A 165 2.36 -3.62 16.56
C ASN A 165 0.95 -3.22 16.14
N LEU A 166 0.30 -4.02 15.28
CA LEU A 166 -1.08 -3.75 14.85
C LEU A 166 -2.03 -3.77 16.05
N LEU A 167 -1.91 -4.74 16.95
CA LEU A 167 -2.74 -4.84 18.15
C LEU A 167 -2.56 -3.62 19.06
N ALA A 168 -1.32 -3.21 19.33
CA ALA A 168 -1.01 -2.06 20.16
C ALA A 168 -1.58 -0.77 19.54
N THR A 169 -1.36 -0.55 18.23
CA THR A 169 -1.92 0.61 17.52
C THR A 169 -3.46 0.58 17.50
N ALA A 170 -4.08 -0.61 17.33
CA ALA A 170 -5.53 -0.74 17.37
C ALA A 170 -6.10 -0.32 18.74
N ARG A 171 -5.40 -0.63 19.83
CA ARG A 171 -5.79 -0.22 21.19
C ARG A 171 -5.71 1.28 21.38
N LEU A 172 -4.61 1.93 20.95
CA LEU A 172 -4.46 3.39 21.01
C LEU A 172 -5.54 4.12 20.20
N VAL A 173 -5.87 3.62 19.00
CA VAL A 173 -6.96 4.21 18.19
C VAL A 173 -8.33 3.94 18.82
N SER A 174 -8.54 2.76 19.38
CA SER A 174 -9.82 2.40 20.00
C SER A 174 -10.09 3.12 21.32
N SER A 175 -9.05 3.47 22.09
CA SER A 175 -9.16 4.24 23.35
C SER A 175 -9.35 5.75 23.10
N GLY A 176 -9.05 6.23 21.89
CA GLY A 176 -9.04 7.65 21.55
C GLY A 176 -7.70 8.35 21.83
N GLU A 177 -6.70 7.65 22.40
CA GLU A 177 -5.33 8.21 22.58
C GLU A 177 -4.71 8.58 21.24
N ALA A 178 -5.01 7.84 20.17
CA ALA A 178 -4.65 8.18 18.81
C ALA A 178 -5.91 8.57 18.02
N ASP A 179 -6.31 9.84 18.11
CA ASP A 179 -7.44 10.38 17.36
C ASP A 179 -7.04 10.71 15.93
N LEU A 180 -7.15 9.71 15.04
CA LEU A 180 -6.79 9.83 13.64
C LEU A 180 -7.61 10.92 12.91
N GLU A 181 -8.82 11.21 13.34
CA GLU A 181 -9.66 12.23 12.70
C GLU A 181 -9.18 13.63 13.08
N ALA A 182 -8.95 13.89 14.37
CA ALA A 182 -8.43 15.16 14.85
C ALA A 182 -7.05 15.50 14.27
N TRP A 183 -6.22 14.49 13.98
CA TRP A 183 -4.89 14.70 13.37
C TRP A 183 -4.93 15.28 11.95
N SER A 184 -6.09 15.35 11.33
CA SER A 184 -6.24 16.02 10.02
C SER A 184 -5.93 17.52 10.07
N ALA A 185 -6.07 18.16 11.25
CA ALA A 185 -5.78 19.57 11.45
C ALA A 185 -4.28 19.88 11.70
N LEU A 186 -3.44 18.85 11.90
CA LEU A 186 -2.03 19.01 12.16
C LEU A 186 -1.25 19.46 10.93
N SER A 187 -0.13 20.12 11.13
CA SER A 187 0.86 20.37 10.08
C SER A 187 1.45 19.04 9.57
N ASP A 188 2.06 19.05 8.39
CA ASP A 188 2.68 17.84 7.82
C ASP A 188 3.79 17.29 8.73
N LEU A 189 4.55 18.14 9.39
CA LEU A 189 5.61 17.74 10.31
C LEU A 189 5.03 17.11 11.58
N ASP A 190 4.03 17.75 12.19
CA ASP A 190 3.41 17.25 13.40
C ASP A 190 2.64 15.96 13.14
N LEU A 191 1.94 15.87 12.00
CA LEU A 191 1.25 14.66 11.58
C LEU A 191 2.24 13.50 11.39
N GLN A 192 3.36 13.75 10.73
CA GLN A 192 4.41 12.74 10.55
C GLN A 192 4.97 12.28 11.90
N ALA A 193 5.26 13.22 12.82
CA ALA A 193 5.75 12.92 14.16
C ALA A 193 4.74 12.05 14.93
N LYS A 194 3.47 12.45 14.97
CA LYS A 194 2.38 11.70 15.62
C LYS A 194 2.21 10.30 15.05
N LEU A 195 2.23 10.15 13.74
CA LEU A 195 2.17 8.84 13.10
C LEU A 195 3.37 7.96 13.47
N CYS A 196 4.58 8.52 13.57
CA CYS A 196 5.79 7.78 13.93
C CYS A 196 5.85 7.35 15.41
N GLU A 197 5.05 7.95 16.30
CA GLU A 197 4.88 7.50 17.69
C GLU A 197 4.15 6.15 17.77
N LEU A 198 3.35 5.80 16.75
CA LEU A 198 2.55 4.58 16.76
C LEU A 198 3.40 3.31 16.56
N PRO A 199 3.10 2.23 17.29
CA PRO A 199 3.82 0.97 17.16
C PRO A 199 3.84 0.43 15.72
N GLY A 200 5.03 0.23 15.18
CA GLY A 200 5.23 -0.32 13.82
C GLY A 200 5.16 0.71 12.70
N VAL A 201 5.07 1.99 13.03
CA VAL A 201 5.07 3.09 12.08
C VAL A 201 6.44 3.77 12.07
N GLY A 202 7.15 3.68 10.97
CA GLY A 202 8.35 4.47 10.69
C GLY A 202 8.07 5.47 9.58
N ALA A 203 9.06 6.31 9.24
CA ALA A 203 8.92 7.39 8.27
C ALA A 203 8.28 6.96 6.92
N LYS A 204 8.60 5.76 6.41
CA LYS A 204 7.99 5.23 5.18
C LYS A 204 6.49 4.97 5.36
N VAL A 205 6.08 4.34 6.45
CA VAL A 205 4.68 4.04 6.73
C VAL A 205 3.92 5.33 6.98
N ALA A 206 4.48 6.26 7.77
CA ALA A 206 3.90 7.58 8.01
C ALA A 206 3.63 8.31 6.69
N ASN A 207 4.62 8.42 5.79
CA ASN A 207 4.44 9.05 4.48
C ASN A 207 3.35 8.35 3.62
N CYS A 208 3.24 7.02 3.69
CA CYS A 208 2.15 6.32 3.00
C CYS A 208 0.78 6.73 3.58
N VAL A 209 0.64 6.77 4.90
CA VAL A 209 -0.61 7.14 5.57
C VAL A 209 -0.95 8.61 5.28
N MET A 210 0.02 9.51 5.37
CA MET A 210 -0.13 10.93 5.02
C MET A 210 -0.65 11.10 3.58
N LEU A 211 -0.05 10.38 2.64
CA LEU A 211 -0.43 10.46 1.23
C LEU A 211 -1.82 9.91 0.93
N PHE A 212 -2.11 8.68 1.42
CA PHE A 212 -3.31 7.96 1.03
C PHE A 212 -4.52 8.18 1.93
N ALA A 213 -4.34 8.71 3.15
CA ALA A 213 -5.42 8.90 4.10
C ALA A 213 -5.63 10.35 4.54
N TYR A 214 -4.58 11.18 4.45
CA TYR A 214 -4.65 12.59 4.84
C TYR A 214 -4.44 13.54 3.65
N GLU A 215 -4.30 13.03 2.43
CA GLU A 215 -4.11 13.80 1.19
C GLU A 215 -2.94 14.80 1.24
N ARG A 216 -1.89 14.45 2.00
CA ARG A 216 -0.67 15.24 2.03
C ARG A 216 0.14 14.94 0.76
N LEU A 217 -0.17 15.63 -0.33
CA LEU A 217 0.35 15.33 -1.68
C LEU A 217 1.86 15.54 -1.80
N ARG A 218 2.46 16.28 -0.87
CA ARG A 218 3.93 16.39 -0.72
C ARG A 218 4.57 15.14 -0.16
N ALA A 219 3.82 14.29 0.57
CA ALA A 219 4.37 13.11 1.20
C ALA A 219 4.92 12.13 0.15
N PHE A 220 6.20 11.81 0.27
CA PHE A 220 6.93 10.98 -0.70
C PHE A 220 7.42 9.69 -0.03
N PRO A 221 6.66 8.60 -0.07
CA PRO A 221 7.06 7.33 0.52
C PRO A 221 8.25 6.72 -0.23
N ILE A 222 9.41 6.65 0.41
CA ILE A 222 10.60 6.00 -0.17
C ILE A 222 10.62 4.54 0.27
N ASP A 223 10.20 3.65 -0.60
CA ASP A 223 10.34 2.21 -0.44
C ASP A 223 11.57 1.68 -1.22
N VAL A 224 11.81 0.36 -1.15
CA VAL A 224 12.95 -0.28 -1.82
C VAL A 224 12.92 -0.06 -3.36
N TRP A 225 11.75 0.01 -3.97
CA TRP A 225 11.61 0.25 -5.41
C TRP A 225 11.94 1.69 -5.77
N ILE A 226 11.38 2.62 -5.04
CA ILE A 226 11.63 4.05 -5.21
C ILE A 226 13.08 4.38 -4.89
N GLU A 227 13.64 3.85 -3.81
CA GLU A 227 15.06 4.05 -3.50
C GLU A 227 15.95 3.56 -4.64
N ARG A 228 15.62 2.43 -5.26
CA ARG A 228 16.34 1.91 -6.42
C ARG A 228 16.24 2.85 -7.62
N VAL A 229 15.04 3.32 -7.95
CA VAL A 229 14.83 4.31 -9.02
C VAL A 229 15.66 5.57 -8.77
N LEU A 230 15.57 6.12 -7.56
CA LEU A 230 16.32 7.32 -7.20
C LEU A 230 17.83 7.12 -7.36
N ARG A 231 18.37 6.00 -6.86
CA ARG A 231 19.80 5.68 -6.98
C ARG A 231 20.25 5.50 -8.42
N GLN A 232 19.47 4.81 -9.23
CA GLN A 232 19.84 4.46 -10.60
C GLN A 232 19.65 5.62 -11.57
N GLN A 233 18.59 6.40 -11.42
CA GLN A 233 18.21 7.41 -12.39
C GLN A 233 18.67 8.82 -12.00
N TYR A 234 18.62 9.17 -10.72
CA TYR A 234 18.98 10.52 -10.25
C TYR A 234 20.36 10.60 -9.61
N PHE A 235 20.87 9.49 -9.08
CA PHE A 235 22.18 9.45 -8.41
C PHE A 235 23.10 8.33 -8.92
N PRO A 236 23.29 8.13 -10.25
CA PRO A 236 24.02 6.98 -10.78
C PRO A 236 25.50 6.93 -10.37
N ARG A 237 26.08 8.10 -10.04
CA ARG A 237 27.51 8.21 -9.66
C ARG A 237 27.73 8.29 -8.16
N ALA A 238 26.66 8.32 -7.33
CA ALA A 238 26.80 8.50 -5.90
C ALA A 238 27.18 7.18 -5.20
N ARG A 239 28.40 7.11 -4.65
CA ARG A 239 28.90 5.95 -3.89
C ARG A 239 28.21 5.82 -2.53
N LYS A 240 27.94 6.93 -1.83
CA LYS A 240 27.24 6.96 -0.55
C LYS A 240 26.05 7.89 -0.65
N LEU A 241 24.87 7.35 -0.37
CA LEU A 241 23.62 8.09 -0.40
C LEU A 241 22.80 7.70 0.84
N ASN A 242 22.68 8.63 1.78
CA ASN A 242 21.91 8.43 2.99
C ASN A 242 20.44 8.80 2.80
N SER A 243 19.59 8.33 3.71
CA SER A 243 18.15 8.55 3.64
C SER A 243 17.76 10.04 3.78
N GLN A 244 18.55 10.83 4.48
CA GLN A 244 18.30 12.27 4.64
C GLN A 244 18.50 13.03 3.32
N ARG A 245 19.60 12.73 2.59
CA ARG A 245 19.86 13.31 1.28
C ARG A 245 18.79 12.93 0.26
N LEU A 246 18.33 11.66 0.29
CA LEU A 246 17.23 11.21 -0.57
C LEU A 246 15.94 12.00 -0.26
N ARG A 247 15.57 12.16 1.02
CA ARG A 247 14.38 12.91 1.39
C ARG A 247 14.46 14.36 0.93
N LYS A 248 15.54 15.07 1.25
CA LYS A 248 15.73 16.46 0.81
C LYS A 248 15.64 16.61 -0.71
N PHE A 249 16.24 15.69 -1.45
CA PHE A 249 16.12 15.68 -2.91
C PHE A 249 14.66 15.50 -3.35
N CYS A 250 13.93 14.54 -2.79
CA CYS A 250 12.54 14.31 -3.17
C CYS A 250 11.65 15.53 -2.85
N GLU A 251 11.86 16.16 -1.71
CA GLU A 251 11.14 17.38 -1.29
C GLU A 251 11.35 18.55 -2.25
N SER A 252 12.60 18.77 -2.68
CA SER A 252 12.94 19.88 -3.57
C SER A 252 12.65 19.60 -5.04
N HIS A 253 12.86 18.36 -5.51
CA HIS A 253 12.76 17.99 -6.91
C HIS A 253 11.33 17.74 -7.36
N PHE A 254 10.52 17.05 -6.55
CA PHE A 254 9.15 16.68 -6.90
C PHE A 254 8.08 17.65 -6.37
N GLY A 255 8.43 18.54 -5.48
CA GLY A 255 7.58 19.65 -5.03
C GLY A 255 6.28 19.23 -4.34
N GLU A 256 5.24 20.03 -4.57
CA GLU A 256 3.94 19.91 -3.87
C GLU A 256 3.14 18.66 -4.22
N HIS A 257 3.32 18.13 -5.42
CA HIS A 257 2.68 16.90 -5.87
C HIS A 257 3.63 15.69 -5.88
N GLY A 258 4.68 15.73 -5.06
CA GLY A 258 5.69 14.67 -4.99
C GLY A 258 5.11 13.27 -4.76
N GLY A 259 4.03 13.16 -3.98
CA GLY A 259 3.34 11.89 -3.76
C GLY A 259 2.72 11.29 -5.03
N TYR A 260 2.17 12.14 -5.90
CA TYR A 260 1.71 11.70 -7.22
C TYR A 260 2.88 11.25 -8.09
N ALA A 261 3.92 12.07 -8.22
CA ALA A 261 5.12 11.73 -8.97
C ALA A 261 5.71 10.38 -8.50
N GLN A 262 5.78 10.17 -7.17
CA GLN A 262 6.23 8.92 -6.57
C GLN A 262 5.37 7.72 -7.01
N GLN A 263 4.04 7.84 -7.08
CA GLN A 263 3.16 6.75 -7.51
C GLN A 263 3.32 6.44 -8.99
N TYR A 264 3.52 7.45 -9.84
CA TYR A 264 3.84 7.26 -11.26
C TYR A 264 5.17 6.50 -11.43
N LEU A 265 6.23 6.95 -10.75
CA LEU A 265 7.54 6.28 -10.75
C LEU A 265 7.44 4.85 -10.21
N PHE A 266 6.71 4.64 -9.12
CA PHE A 266 6.54 3.33 -8.51
C PHE A 266 5.84 2.33 -9.44
N HIS A 267 4.76 2.74 -10.08
CA HIS A 267 4.01 1.89 -11.00
C HIS A 267 4.83 1.58 -12.25
N TYR A 268 5.48 2.58 -12.83
CA TYR A 268 6.38 2.45 -13.97
C TYR A 268 7.55 1.50 -13.68
N ALA A 269 8.26 1.71 -12.58
CA ALA A 269 9.40 0.88 -12.21
C ALA A 269 9.04 -0.58 -12.00
N ARG A 270 7.91 -0.86 -11.33
CA ARG A 270 7.47 -2.23 -11.08
C ARG A 270 6.98 -2.96 -12.32
N THR A 271 6.46 -2.26 -13.29
CA THR A 271 5.77 -2.86 -14.44
C THR A 271 6.62 -2.84 -15.69
N ALA A 272 7.16 -1.68 -16.06
CA ALA A 272 7.92 -1.51 -17.30
C ALA A 272 9.40 -1.86 -17.12
N LEU A 273 10.09 -1.27 -16.12
CA LEU A 273 11.51 -1.51 -15.92
C LEU A 273 11.83 -2.95 -15.51
N ARG A 274 10.91 -3.64 -14.85
CA ARG A 274 11.06 -5.07 -14.55
C ARG A 274 11.03 -5.96 -15.79
N LYS A 275 10.28 -5.57 -16.83
CA LYS A 275 10.16 -6.35 -18.08
C LYS A 275 11.35 -6.15 -19.00
N SER A 276 11.96 -4.96 -19.01
CA SER A 276 13.11 -4.62 -19.87
C SER A 276 14.45 -5.11 -19.33
N GLY A 277 14.54 -5.44 -18.04
CA GLY A 277 15.75 -5.98 -17.41
C GLY A 277 15.72 -7.50 -17.32
N GLY A 278 16.05 -8.20 -18.39
CA GLY A 278 16.32 -9.65 -18.39
C GLY A 278 17.61 -10.01 -17.64
N SER A 279 17.80 -9.54 -16.42
CA SER A 279 18.86 -9.98 -15.50
C SER A 279 18.26 -10.03 -14.09
N LYS A 280 18.47 -11.16 -13.42
CA LYS A 280 17.94 -11.54 -12.12
C LYS A 280 17.95 -10.39 -11.10
N VAL A 281 16.83 -9.70 -10.94
CA VAL A 281 16.63 -8.78 -9.84
C VAL A 281 16.24 -9.61 -8.63
N SER A 282 17.25 -10.05 -7.87
CA SER A 282 17.07 -10.71 -6.58
C SER A 282 16.27 -9.80 -5.64
N SER A 283 15.17 -10.32 -5.11
CA SER A 283 14.33 -9.68 -4.09
C SER A 283 14.92 -9.77 -2.69
N THR A 284 16.24 -9.86 -2.56
CA THR A 284 16.91 -9.95 -1.25
C THR A 284 16.87 -8.60 -0.56
N PRO A 285 16.33 -8.49 0.66
CA PRO A 285 16.37 -7.25 1.42
C PRO A 285 17.82 -6.91 1.77
N LEU A 286 18.24 -5.68 1.50
CA LEU A 286 19.47 -5.13 2.05
C LEU A 286 19.37 -5.19 3.58
N ARG A 287 20.24 -5.95 4.21
CA ARG A 287 20.41 -6.01 5.66
C ARG A 287 20.66 -4.59 6.17
N SER A 288 19.75 -4.08 6.95
CA SER A 288 19.96 -2.89 7.79
C SER A 288 21.20 -3.11 8.65
N ALA A 289 22.19 -2.26 8.53
CA ALA A 289 23.36 -2.25 9.39
C ALA A 289 22.90 -1.99 10.84
N ARG A 290 22.82 -3.03 11.65
CA ARG A 290 22.67 -2.90 13.09
C ARG A 290 23.97 -2.34 13.65
N ASN A 291 23.88 -1.22 14.34
CA ASN A 291 24.93 -0.72 15.25
C ASN A 291 25.23 -1.79 16.30
N ASN A 292 26.34 -2.48 16.13
CA ASN A 292 26.90 -3.37 17.14
C ASN A 292 27.84 -2.55 18.02
N LYS A 293 27.37 -2.14 19.18
CA LYS A 293 28.27 -1.78 20.29
C LYS A 293 28.91 -3.08 20.79
N ARG A 294 30.20 -3.19 20.58
CA ARG A 294 31.05 -4.23 21.15
C ARG A 294 31.05 -4.10 22.65
N ASN A 295 30.83 -5.22 23.32
CA ASN A 295 31.33 -5.44 24.68
C ASN A 295 32.29 -6.64 24.59
N ASP A 296 33.55 -6.36 24.90
CA ASP A 296 34.61 -7.37 25.02
C ASP A 296 34.40 -8.24 26.26
N GLY A 297 34.58 -9.55 26.12
CA GLY A 297 34.58 -10.47 27.24
C GLY A 297 35.03 -11.88 26.82
N ARG A 298 36.25 -12.15 27.05
CA ARG A 298 37.13 -13.32 26.88
C ARG A 298 36.56 -14.73 27.13
N MET A 299 37.31 -15.65 26.53
CA MET A 299 37.65 -17.11 26.86
C MET A 299 36.72 -18.16 26.24
N GLY A 300 37.18 -18.94 25.28
CA GLY A 300 38.05 -20.12 25.48
C GLY A 300 37.27 -21.41 25.17
N GLY A 301 37.73 -22.28 24.28
CA GLY A 301 37.22 -23.66 24.25
C GLY A 301 37.02 -24.29 22.87
N ASN A 302 37.90 -25.12 22.54
CA ASN A 302 38.24 -25.99 21.42
C ASN A 302 37.20 -27.08 21.03
N LYS A 303 37.40 -27.62 19.80
CA LYS A 303 37.00 -28.95 19.23
C LYS A 303 35.58 -29.05 18.69
N SER A 304 35.28 -29.72 17.60
CA SER A 304 35.92 -30.56 16.58
C SER A 304 34.86 -30.96 15.54
N ILE A 305 35.26 -30.98 14.31
CA ILE A 305 34.94 -31.86 13.18
C ILE A 305 33.74 -32.82 13.30
N SER A 306 32.78 -32.70 12.33
CA SER A 306 32.35 -33.87 11.56
C SER A 306 31.66 -33.48 10.25
N ARG A 307 32.12 -34.15 9.19
CA ARG A 307 31.60 -34.21 7.82
C ARG A 307 30.39 -35.13 7.76
N SER A 308 29.36 -34.84 7.00
CA SER A 308 28.73 -35.86 6.13
C SER A 308 27.84 -35.22 5.06
N LYS A 309 28.14 -35.42 3.91
CA LYS A 309 27.68 -35.98 2.62
C LYS A 309 26.17 -35.93 2.37
N ARG A 310 25.89 -35.24 1.21
CA ARG A 310 25.06 -35.61 0.07
C ARG A 310 23.72 -36.32 0.27
N LYS A 311 22.64 -35.70 -0.29
CA LYS A 311 21.88 -36.40 -1.34
C LYS A 311 21.04 -35.40 -2.18
N ASN A 312 21.29 -35.45 -3.47
CA ASN A 312 20.45 -34.93 -4.54
C ASN A 312 19.12 -35.69 -4.59
N LYS A 313 18.02 -35.00 -4.81
CA LYS A 313 16.87 -35.55 -5.54
C LYS A 313 16.19 -34.45 -6.36
N SER A 314 16.30 -34.63 -7.64
CA SER A 314 15.52 -33.99 -8.70
C SER A 314 14.07 -34.46 -8.65
N LYS A 315 13.10 -33.56 -8.85
CA LYS A 315 11.90 -33.85 -9.67
C LYS A 315 11.11 -32.57 -9.95
N SER A 316 11.03 -32.30 -11.18
CA SER A 316 9.91 -32.08 -12.13
C SER A 316 9.01 -30.87 -11.95
N ARG A 317 9.09 -30.06 -12.96
CA ARG A 317 8.16 -29.15 -13.65
C ARG A 317 6.66 -29.38 -13.34
N SER A 318 5.97 -28.30 -13.01
CA SER A 318 4.71 -27.97 -13.66
C SER A 318 4.61 -26.44 -13.75
N GLU A 319 4.57 -25.98 -14.97
CA GLU A 319 4.21 -24.61 -15.36
C GLU A 319 2.72 -24.42 -15.10
N ASN A 320 2.36 -23.37 -14.39
CA ASN A 320 1.11 -22.68 -14.64
C ASN A 320 1.31 -21.20 -14.35
N GLY A 321 1.46 -20.47 -15.44
CA GLY A 321 1.46 -19.03 -15.45
C GLY A 321 0.06 -18.50 -15.18
N THR A 322 -0.04 -17.62 -14.22
CA THR A 322 -1.16 -16.68 -14.15
C THR A 322 -0.59 -15.31 -13.75
N THR A 323 -0.34 -14.53 -14.78
CA THR A 323 -0.03 -13.11 -14.73
C THR A 323 -1.27 -12.35 -14.27
N SER A 324 -1.41 -12.08 -12.98
CA SER A 324 -2.39 -11.10 -12.48
C SER A 324 -1.69 -9.76 -12.30
N ALA A 325 -1.70 -8.97 -13.35
CA ALA A 325 -1.37 -7.55 -13.28
C ALA A 325 -2.48 -6.84 -12.50
N ALA A 326 -2.15 -6.31 -11.33
CA ALA A 326 -3.01 -5.36 -10.65
C ALA A 326 -3.03 -4.06 -11.48
N GLN A 327 -4.01 -3.90 -12.34
CA GLN A 327 -4.29 -2.62 -12.97
C GLN A 327 -4.89 -1.69 -11.93
N VAL A 328 -4.13 -0.68 -11.55
CA VAL A 328 -4.67 0.53 -10.94
C VAL A 328 -5.60 1.14 -12.00
N VAL A 329 -6.82 1.47 -11.61
CA VAL A 329 -7.81 2.07 -12.50
C VAL A 329 -7.25 3.41 -13.01
N SER A 330 -6.78 3.45 -14.24
CA SER A 330 -6.42 4.69 -14.93
C SER A 330 -7.67 5.23 -15.61
N ALA A 331 -8.12 6.40 -15.21
CA ALA A 331 -9.11 7.16 -15.96
C ALA A 331 -8.37 7.99 -17.02
N PRO A 332 -8.74 7.91 -18.30
CA PRO A 332 -8.22 8.85 -19.30
C PRO A 332 -8.78 10.25 -19.04
N GLY A 333 -7.95 11.27 -19.34
CA GLY A 333 -8.27 12.67 -19.10
C GLY A 333 -9.59 13.11 -19.70
N LEU A 334 -10.38 13.79 -18.88
CA LEU A 334 -11.46 14.65 -19.33
C LEU A 334 -10.85 15.89 -19.99
N ARG A 335 -11.13 16.08 -21.27
CA ARG A 335 -11.07 17.39 -21.93
C ARG A 335 -12.28 18.21 -21.53
#